data_c9eb1dc86d0a9f879134a39b49595823
#
_entry.id   c9eb1dc86d0a9f879134a39b49595823
#
_cell.length_a   1.000
_cell.length_b   1.000
_cell.length_c   1.000
_cell.angle_alpha   90.00
_cell.angle_beta   90.00
_cell.angle_gamma   90.00
#
_symmetry.space_group_name_H-M   'P 1'
#
loop_
_entity.id
_entity.type
_entity.pdbx_description
1 polymer ?
#
loop_
_entity_poly.entity_id
_entity_poly.type
_entity_poly.pdbx_seq_one_letter_code
_entity_poly.pdbx_strand_id
1 'polypeptide(L)'
;GDSTYLDGSYPGAVFNVGVADVALAPGERIVAAAAAVCWRNASGGNGRVTLRVGASEQATANFNPSGAYDTVFVFARSSPATAKPWTRAEVNAALVGAVVNTGYGLRATQAGLHVFLYTPPVVPLKPKEWPMNFKALESLTATGSDQAVEVPRGATLIVRPLAANVEVRDVSGAAAKLTIPADSMVMLGPSYGQTVYLRATAGTVIELGLT
;
A
#
# COMPACT_ATOMS: atom_id res chain seq x y z
N GLY A 1 34.62 -25.23 15.39
CA GLY A 1 34.77 -24.87 14.00
C GLY A 1 33.39 -24.60 13.39
N ASP A 2 33.25 -23.50 12.66
CA ASP A 2 32.00 -23.15 11.97
C ASP A 2 31.65 -24.21 10.94
N SER A 3 30.69 -25.07 11.24
CA SER A 3 30.26 -26.15 10.34
C SER A 3 29.08 -25.73 9.44
N THR A 4 28.62 -24.47 9.53
CA THR A 4 27.44 -23.93 8.82
C THR A 4 27.80 -22.66 8.05
N TYR A 5 28.60 -22.79 7.01
CA TYR A 5 28.90 -21.68 6.11
C TYR A 5 28.89 -22.15 4.65
N LEU A 6 28.62 -21.20 3.76
CA LEU A 6 28.85 -21.39 2.33
C LEU A 6 30.27 -20.91 2.00
N ASP A 7 31.07 -21.78 1.41
CA ASP A 7 32.45 -21.50 1.02
C ASP A 7 32.51 -21.15 -0.46
N GLY A 8 32.94 -19.94 -0.77
CA GLY A 8 33.27 -19.50 -2.12
C GLY A 8 34.72 -19.82 -2.40
N SER A 9 34.99 -21.03 -2.86
CA SER A 9 36.34 -21.54 -3.01
C SER A 9 37.05 -21.13 -4.31
N TYR A 10 36.41 -20.42 -5.22
CA TYR A 10 37.03 -19.99 -6.49
C TYR A 10 36.37 -18.68 -7.02
N PRO A 11 37.09 -17.87 -7.81
CA PRO A 11 36.54 -16.72 -8.51
C PRO A 11 35.37 -17.11 -9.43
N GLY A 12 34.30 -16.34 -9.38
CA GLY A 12 33.06 -16.62 -10.11
C GLY A 12 32.06 -17.49 -9.33
N ALA A 13 32.42 -18.00 -8.14
CA ALA A 13 31.45 -18.69 -7.29
C ALA A 13 30.29 -17.74 -6.92
N VAL A 14 29.08 -18.23 -7.10
CA VAL A 14 27.83 -17.50 -6.79
C VAL A 14 26.98 -18.36 -5.88
N PHE A 15 26.46 -17.81 -4.83
CA PHE A 15 25.36 -18.42 -4.10
C PHE A 15 24.15 -17.51 -4.10
N ASN A 16 22.98 -18.11 -4.10
CA ASN A 16 21.71 -17.41 -3.99
C ASN A 16 20.83 -18.19 -3.02
N VAL A 17 20.15 -17.47 -2.15
CA VAL A 17 19.21 -18.02 -1.16
C VAL A 17 17.85 -17.41 -1.40
N GLY A 18 16.83 -18.25 -1.52
CA GLY A 18 15.45 -17.81 -1.50
C GLY A 18 15.06 -17.34 -0.10
N VAL A 19 14.14 -16.41 -0.05
CA VAL A 19 13.64 -15.86 1.21
C VAL A 19 12.25 -16.41 1.51
N ALA A 20 11.86 -16.39 2.79
CA ALA A 20 10.51 -16.78 3.19
C ALA A 20 9.48 -15.77 2.66
N ASP A 21 8.27 -16.25 2.42
CA ASP A 21 7.18 -15.43 1.94
C ASP A 21 6.82 -14.32 2.93
N VAL A 22 6.70 -13.11 2.42
CA VAL A 22 6.26 -11.93 3.17
C VAL A 22 4.75 -11.86 3.14
N ALA A 23 4.13 -11.85 4.32
CA ALA A 23 2.72 -11.51 4.48
C ALA A 23 2.58 -10.01 4.70
N LEU A 24 1.66 -9.37 3.96
CA LEU A 24 1.33 -7.95 4.14
C LEU A 24 -0.04 -7.83 4.78
N ALA A 25 -0.16 -6.98 5.78
CA ALA A 25 -1.45 -6.59 6.31
C ALA A 25 -2.19 -5.64 5.32
N PRO A 26 -3.53 -5.53 5.42
CA PRO A 26 -4.30 -4.61 4.59
C PRO A 26 -3.76 -3.18 4.70
N GLY A 27 -3.49 -2.57 3.54
CA GLY A 27 -2.96 -1.20 3.45
C GLY A 27 -1.44 -1.07 3.58
N GLU A 28 -0.72 -2.08 4.02
CA GLU A 28 0.74 -2.06 4.05
C GLU A 28 1.34 -2.02 2.64
N ARG A 29 2.43 -1.28 2.52
CA ARG A 29 3.18 -1.15 1.26
C ARG A 29 4.66 -1.42 1.52
N ILE A 30 5.29 -2.09 0.57
CA ILE A 30 6.74 -2.28 0.60
C ILE A 30 7.38 -1.01 0.05
N VAL A 31 8.21 -0.36 0.86
CA VAL A 31 8.90 0.90 0.47
C VAL A 31 10.35 0.67 0.05
N ALA A 32 10.94 -0.42 0.50
CA ALA A 32 12.29 -0.83 0.10
C ALA A 32 12.55 -2.29 0.48
N ALA A 33 13.58 -2.87 -0.10
CA ALA A 33 14.16 -4.13 0.33
C ALA A 33 15.69 -4.01 0.42
N ALA A 34 16.30 -4.77 1.32
CA ALA A 34 17.75 -4.85 1.42
C ALA A 34 18.19 -6.29 1.58
N ALA A 35 19.06 -6.75 0.71
CA ALA A 35 19.76 -8.02 0.89
C ALA A 35 20.93 -7.82 1.86
N ALA A 36 21.07 -8.71 2.81
CA ALA A 36 22.15 -8.72 3.79
C ALA A 36 22.89 -10.05 3.71
N VAL A 37 24.21 -10.01 3.69
CA VAL A 37 25.07 -11.20 3.77
C VAL A 37 26.14 -10.95 4.82
N CYS A 38 26.18 -11.86 5.81
CA CYS A 38 27.26 -11.89 6.80
C CYS A 38 28.36 -12.81 6.29
N TRP A 39 29.50 -12.27 5.98
CA TRP A 39 30.63 -13.00 5.46
C TRP A 39 31.99 -12.51 5.96
N ARG A 40 33.01 -13.32 5.77
CA ARG A 40 34.39 -12.95 6.05
C ARG A 40 35.30 -13.39 4.94
N ASN A 41 36.49 -12.83 4.90
CA ASN A 41 37.58 -13.25 4.03
C ASN A 41 38.64 -14.04 4.82
N ALA A 42 38.83 -15.26 4.46
CA ALA A 42 39.88 -16.09 5.11
C ALA A 42 41.25 -15.98 4.40
N SER A 43 41.33 -15.49 3.16
CA SER A 43 42.55 -15.56 2.35
C SER A 43 42.70 -14.50 1.25
N GLY A 44 42.14 -13.31 1.42
CA GLY A 44 42.43 -12.16 0.54
C GLY A 44 41.59 -12.05 -0.71
N GLY A 45 40.35 -12.56 -0.73
CA GLY A 45 39.43 -12.40 -1.84
C GLY A 45 38.53 -11.16 -1.73
N ASN A 46 37.95 -10.72 -2.83
CA ASN A 46 36.89 -9.74 -2.86
C ASN A 46 35.63 -10.30 -3.49
N GLY A 47 34.50 -9.67 -3.19
CA GLY A 47 33.19 -10.05 -3.68
C GLY A 47 32.17 -8.93 -3.63
N ARG A 48 30.96 -9.25 -3.99
CA ARG A 48 29.81 -8.33 -3.91
C ARG A 48 28.57 -9.05 -3.41
N VAL A 49 27.71 -8.34 -2.71
CA VAL A 49 26.38 -8.81 -2.32
C VAL A 49 25.41 -8.46 -3.42
N THR A 50 24.47 -9.35 -3.68
CA THR A 50 23.49 -9.21 -4.76
C THR A 50 22.06 -9.39 -4.25
N LEU A 51 21.14 -8.61 -4.84
CA LEU A 51 19.71 -8.75 -4.71
C LEU A 51 19.12 -8.94 -6.11
N ARG A 52 18.56 -10.12 -6.36
CA ARG A 52 18.07 -10.51 -7.68
C ARG A 52 16.56 -10.71 -7.66
N VAL A 53 15.90 -10.30 -8.75
CA VAL A 53 14.50 -10.61 -9.04
C VAL A 53 14.42 -11.05 -10.50
N GLY A 54 14.17 -12.33 -10.72
CA GLY A 54 14.27 -12.92 -12.06
C GLY A 54 15.71 -12.81 -12.62
N ALA A 55 15.83 -12.22 -13.81
CA ALA A 55 17.12 -11.97 -14.47
C ALA A 55 17.81 -10.67 -14.03
N SER A 56 17.11 -9.80 -13.32
CA SER A 56 17.62 -8.47 -12.94
C SER A 56 18.31 -8.51 -11.58
N GLU A 57 19.40 -7.78 -11.45
CA GLU A 57 20.24 -7.77 -10.26
C GLU A 57 20.59 -6.34 -9.86
N GLN A 58 20.58 -6.08 -8.55
CA GLN A 58 21.24 -4.95 -7.93
C GLN A 58 22.35 -5.48 -7.03
N ALA A 59 23.52 -4.88 -7.09
CA ALA A 59 24.67 -5.35 -6.35
C ALA A 59 25.41 -4.20 -5.67
N THR A 60 26.17 -4.53 -4.62
CA THR A 60 27.16 -3.60 -4.06
C THR A 60 28.33 -3.41 -5.04
N ALA A 61 29.14 -2.39 -4.82
CA ALA A 61 30.50 -2.38 -5.35
C ALA A 61 31.27 -3.59 -4.79
N ASN A 62 32.34 -3.95 -5.48
CA ASN A 62 33.25 -4.97 -4.96
C ASN A 62 33.90 -4.46 -3.67
N PHE A 63 33.98 -5.30 -2.67
CA PHE A 63 34.64 -5.00 -1.41
C PHE A 63 35.42 -6.21 -0.89
N ASN A 64 36.40 -5.94 -0.03
CA ASN A 64 37.16 -6.97 0.67
C ASN A 64 36.58 -7.11 2.07
N PRO A 65 35.89 -8.21 2.40
CA PRO A 65 35.53 -8.48 3.79
C PRO A 65 36.78 -8.57 4.67
N SER A 66 36.66 -8.18 5.91
CA SER A 66 37.70 -8.35 6.89
C SER A 66 37.93 -9.83 7.24
N GLY A 67 38.97 -10.14 8.00
CA GLY A 67 39.18 -11.49 8.56
C GLY A 67 38.11 -11.87 9.61
N ALA A 68 37.37 -10.91 10.14
CA ALA A 68 36.19 -11.10 10.96
C ALA A 68 34.91 -11.16 10.09
N TYR A 69 33.82 -11.67 10.65
CA TYR A 69 32.54 -11.64 9.97
C TYR A 69 31.96 -10.23 9.98
N ASP A 70 31.69 -9.71 8.79
CA ASP A 70 31.04 -8.42 8.55
C ASP A 70 29.72 -8.61 7.82
N THR A 71 28.70 -7.84 8.16
CA THR A 71 27.42 -7.83 7.44
C THR A 71 27.39 -6.70 6.44
N VAL A 72 27.18 -7.06 5.20
CA VAL A 72 27.10 -6.12 4.07
C VAL A 72 25.73 -6.12 3.48
N PHE A 73 25.25 -4.93 3.14
CA PHE A 73 23.91 -4.71 2.62
C PHE A 73 23.94 -4.15 1.20
N VAL A 74 23.04 -4.65 0.36
CA VAL A 74 22.59 -3.96 -0.84
C VAL A 74 21.16 -3.51 -0.67
N PHE A 75 20.94 -2.21 -0.77
CA PHE A 75 19.64 -1.58 -0.53
C PHE A 75 18.98 -1.16 -1.85
N ALA A 76 17.70 -1.51 -2.02
CA ALA A 76 16.92 -1.21 -3.22
C ALA A 76 15.58 -0.55 -2.84
N ARG A 77 15.39 0.71 -3.21
CA ARG A 77 14.12 1.43 -3.05
C ARG A 77 13.05 0.96 -4.03
N SER A 78 13.47 0.50 -5.19
CA SER A 78 12.61 -0.04 -6.24
C SER A 78 13.06 -1.44 -6.61
N SER A 79 12.16 -2.22 -7.17
CA SER A 79 12.47 -3.56 -7.68
C SER A 79 13.53 -3.49 -8.79
N PRO A 80 14.61 -4.29 -8.73
CA PRO A 80 15.59 -4.34 -9.81
C PRO A 80 15.00 -4.85 -11.13
N ALA A 81 13.91 -5.61 -11.09
CA ALA A 81 13.27 -6.15 -12.29
C ALA A 81 12.46 -5.11 -13.06
N THR A 82 11.79 -4.19 -12.36
CA THR A 82 10.83 -3.28 -12.98
C THR A 82 11.18 -1.81 -12.83
N ALA A 83 12.15 -1.46 -11.97
CA ALA A 83 12.46 -0.09 -11.51
C ALA A 83 11.25 0.66 -10.91
N LYS A 84 10.20 -0.06 -10.51
CA LYS A 84 8.98 0.44 -9.89
C LYS A 84 8.96 0.10 -8.38
N PRO A 85 8.02 0.65 -7.61
CA PRO A 85 7.80 0.21 -6.24
C PRO A 85 7.66 -1.30 -6.14
N TRP A 86 8.22 -1.86 -5.10
CA TRP A 86 8.20 -3.29 -4.86
C TRP A 86 6.78 -3.85 -4.75
N THR A 87 6.54 -4.98 -5.40
CA THR A 87 5.34 -5.79 -5.19
C THR A 87 5.65 -6.96 -4.26
N ARG A 88 4.62 -7.50 -3.60
CA ARG A 88 4.76 -8.72 -2.79
C ARG A 88 5.33 -9.89 -3.59
N ALA A 89 4.86 -10.07 -4.83
CA ALA A 89 5.32 -11.15 -5.70
C ALA A 89 6.82 -11.03 -6.00
N GLU A 90 7.33 -9.82 -6.24
CA GLU A 90 8.75 -9.58 -6.49
C GLU A 90 9.61 -9.83 -5.24
N VAL A 91 9.12 -9.43 -4.06
CA VAL A 91 9.83 -9.72 -2.80
C VAL A 91 9.90 -11.22 -2.54
N ASN A 92 8.79 -11.94 -2.73
CA ASN A 92 8.75 -13.40 -2.52
C ASN A 92 9.56 -14.17 -3.58
N ALA A 93 9.79 -13.58 -4.75
CA ALA A 93 10.66 -14.13 -5.80
C ALA A 93 12.13 -13.65 -5.68
N ALA A 94 12.45 -12.80 -4.71
CA ALA A 94 13.77 -12.25 -4.57
C ALA A 94 14.78 -13.30 -4.08
N LEU A 95 15.97 -13.21 -4.61
CA LEU A 95 17.11 -14.00 -4.19
C LEU A 95 18.18 -13.09 -3.60
N VAL A 96 18.63 -13.44 -2.42
CA VAL A 96 19.79 -12.82 -1.78
C VAL A 96 21.03 -13.65 -2.07
N GLY A 97 22.07 -13.01 -2.53
CA GLY A 97 23.27 -13.74 -2.89
C GLY A 97 24.57 -12.96 -2.68
N ALA A 98 25.64 -13.64 -2.98
CA ALA A 98 26.95 -13.03 -3.10
C ALA A 98 27.74 -13.69 -4.23
N VAL A 99 28.62 -12.90 -4.81
CA VAL A 99 29.53 -13.32 -5.88
C VAL A 99 30.97 -13.13 -5.40
N VAL A 100 31.77 -14.17 -5.54
CA VAL A 100 33.21 -14.11 -5.35
C VAL A 100 33.83 -13.60 -6.66
N ASN A 101 34.50 -12.47 -6.64
CA ASN A 101 35.12 -11.92 -7.84
C ASN A 101 36.59 -12.32 -7.95
N THR A 102 37.32 -12.26 -6.84
CA THR A 102 38.75 -12.65 -6.83
C THR A 102 39.11 -13.35 -5.52
N GLY A 103 40.18 -14.13 -5.55
CA GLY A 103 40.69 -14.81 -4.37
C GLY A 103 39.90 -16.06 -3.98
N TYR A 104 40.23 -16.60 -2.81
CA TYR A 104 39.69 -17.82 -2.25
C TYR A 104 39.23 -17.57 -0.80
N GLY A 105 38.38 -18.45 -0.29
CA GLY A 105 38.08 -18.47 1.15
C GLY A 105 37.12 -17.41 1.64
N LEU A 106 36.25 -16.92 0.78
CA LEU A 106 35.06 -16.13 1.23
C LEU A 106 34.06 -17.08 1.88
N ARG A 107 33.70 -16.82 3.12
CA ARG A 107 32.78 -17.63 3.89
C ARG A 107 31.56 -16.79 4.31
N ALA A 108 30.39 -17.22 3.92
CA ALA A 108 29.10 -16.60 4.32
C ALA A 108 28.38 -17.50 5.33
N THR A 109 27.94 -16.94 6.44
CA THR A 109 27.21 -17.64 7.51
C THR A 109 25.74 -17.34 7.53
N GLN A 110 25.36 -16.15 7.07
CA GLN A 110 23.96 -15.70 7.06
C GLN A 110 23.70 -14.91 5.78
N ALA A 111 22.54 -15.17 5.20
CA ALA A 111 21.99 -14.34 4.13
C ALA A 111 20.50 -14.13 4.40
N GLY A 112 20.02 -12.94 4.18
CA GLY A 112 18.62 -12.62 4.43
C GLY A 112 18.15 -11.38 3.67
N LEU A 113 16.84 -11.26 3.54
CA LEU A 113 16.19 -10.09 2.97
C LEU A 113 15.48 -9.32 4.08
N HIS A 114 15.80 -8.06 4.22
CA HIS A 114 15.09 -7.12 5.07
C HIS A 114 14.08 -6.40 4.19
N VAL A 115 12.81 -6.45 4.58
CA VAL A 115 11.72 -5.78 3.87
C VAL A 115 11.25 -4.61 4.72
N PHE A 116 11.29 -3.41 4.16
CA PHE A 116 10.83 -2.19 4.83
C PHE A 116 9.38 -1.94 4.43
N LEU A 117 8.50 -1.97 5.43
CA LEU A 117 7.07 -1.76 5.24
C LEU A 117 6.69 -0.34 5.67
N TYR A 118 5.80 0.28 4.93
CA TYR A 118 5.06 1.45 5.35
C TYR A 118 3.64 1.02 5.70
N THR A 119 3.30 1.14 6.96
CA THR A 119 1.92 1.03 7.42
C THR A 119 1.37 2.45 7.48
N PRO A 120 0.40 2.83 6.61
CA PRO A 120 -0.22 4.13 6.75
C PRO A 120 -0.72 4.25 8.19
N PRO A 121 -0.47 5.38 8.86
CA PRO A 121 -1.02 5.58 10.17
C PRO A 121 -2.54 5.34 10.04
N VAL A 122 -3.08 4.43 10.83
CA VAL A 122 -4.50 4.41 11.09
C VAL A 122 -4.76 5.77 11.75
N VAL A 123 -5.01 6.77 10.93
CA VAL A 123 -5.63 7.99 11.41
C VAL A 123 -6.99 7.47 11.89
N PRO A 124 -7.23 7.33 13.21
CA PRO A 124 -8.56 7.16 13.67
C PRO A 124 -9.24 8.35 13.00
N LEU A 125 -10.23 8.09 12.15
CA LEU A 125 -11.20 9.12 11.80
C LEU A 125 -11.74 9.53 13.18
N LYS A 126 -11.02 10.45 13.85
CA LYS A 126 -11.66 11.29 14.83
C LYS A 126 -12.86 11.75 14.05
N PRO A 127 -14.09 11.43 14.47
CA PRO A 127 -15.22 12.11 13.90
C PRO A 127 -14.77 13.56 13.98
N LYS A 128 -14.46 14.15 12.81
CA LYS A 128 -14.07 15.54 12.73
C LYS A 128 -15.18 16.18 13.54
N GLU A 129 -14.85 16.75 14.68
CA GLU A 129 -15.82 17.55 15.40
C GLU A 129 -16.16 18.63 14.40
N TRP A 130 -17.19 18.32 13.64
CA TRP A 130 -17.71 19.23 12.65
C TRP A 130 -18.22 20.39 13.49
N PRO A 131 -17.66 21.59 13.35
CA PRO A 131 -18.20 22.75 14.04
C PRO A 131 -19.51 23.14 13.35
N MET A 132 -20.37 22.16 13.15
CA MET A 132 -21.66 22.32 12.52
C MET A 132 -22.69 21.90 13.52
N ASN A 133 -23.54 22.86 13.88
CA ASN A 133 -24.82 22.57 14.51
C ASN A 133 -25.64 21.74 13.51
N PHE A 134 -25.37 20.40 13.51
CA PHE A 134 -26.27 19.49 12.84
C PHE A 134 -27.64 19.62 13.50
N LYS A 135 -28.58 20.26 12.83
CA LYS A 135 -29.97 19.95 13.07
C LYS A 135 -30.10 18.45 12.80
N ALA A 136 -30.73 17.73 13.71
CA ALA A 136 -30.89 16.29 13.65
C ALA A 136 -31.16 15.83 12.21
N LEU A 137 -30.42 14.78 11.77
CA LEU A 137 -30.68 14.18 10.48
C LEU A 137 -32.10 13.68 10.45
N GLU A 138 -32.90 14.20 9.53
CA GLU A 138 -34.25 13.70 9.29
C GLU A 138 -34.15 12.45 8.43
N SER A 139 -34.94 11.43 8.76
CA SER A 139 -34.98 10.19 7.96
C SER A 139 -36.10 10.29 6.96
N LEU A 140 -35.74 10.16 5.68
CA LEU A 140 -36.69 10.04 4.57
C LEU A 140 -36.77 8.58 4.15
N THR A 141 -37.98 8.01 4.09
CA THR A 141 -38.15 6.67 3.51
C THR A 141 -38.53 6.79 2.03
N ALA A 142 -37.70 6.21 1.16
CA ALA A 142 -37.95 6.29 -0.28
C ALA A 142 -39.22 5.54 -0.69
N THR A 143 -39.98 6.11 -1.60
CA THR A 143 -41.23 5.56 -2.13
C THR A 143 -41.08 4.85 -3.48
N GLY A 144 -39.86 4.85 -4.05
CA GLY A 144 -39.62 4.40 -5.43
C GLY A 144 -39.82 5.48 -6.48
N SER A 145 -40.37 6.60 -6.10
CA SER A 145 -40.63 7.78 -6.93
C SER A 145 -39.72 8.95 -6.52
N ASP A 146 -39.67 10.00 -7.33
CA ASP A 146 -38.96 11.23 -6.99
C ASP A 146 -39.57 11.91 -5.78
N GLN A 147 -38.79 12.17 -4.75
CA GLN A 147 -39.20 12.88 -3.54
C GLN A 147 -38.49 14.23 -3.49
N ALA A 148 -39.26 15.31 -3.39
CA ALA A 148 -38.75 16.67 -3.37
C ALA A 148 -38.16 17.00 -1.98
N VAL A 149 -36.94 17.54 -1.97
CA VAL A 149 -36.28 18.09 -0.79
C VAL A 149 -35.96 19.56 -1.06
N GLU A 150 -36.52 20.46 -0.28
CA GLU A 150 -36.21 21.88 -0.38
C GLU A 150 -34.91 22.19 0.36
N VAL A 151 -33.98 22.78 -0.36
CA VAL A 151 -32.68 23.18 0.18
C VAL A 151 -32.65 24.72 0.25
N PRO A 152 -32.64 25.31 1.44
CA PRO A 152 -32.58 26.76 1.59
C PRO A 152 -31.35 27.38 0.94
N ARG A 153 -31.48 28.64 0.55
CA ARG A 153 -30.37 29.40 -0.02
C ARG A 153 -29.19 29.45 0.98
N GLY A 154 -28.02 29.10 0.52
CA GLY A 154 -26.80 29.09 1.33
C GLY A 154 -26.60 27.83 2.19
N ALA A 155 -27.61 26.96 2.27
CA ALA A 155 -27.48 25.69 2.98
C ALA A 155 -26.83 24.63 2.11
N THR A 156 -26.19 23.66 2.75
CA THR A 156 -25.66 22.46 2.16
C THR A 156 -26.54 21.26 2.55
N LEU A 157 -27.03 20.52 1.57
CA LEU A 157 -27.78 19.30 1.82
C LEU A 157 -26.80 18.11 1.99
N ILE A 158 -26.97 17.42 3.09
CA ILE A 158 -26.26 16.16 3.34
C ILE A 158 -27.21 15.03 3.04
N VAL A 159 -26.75 14.06 2.24
CA VAL A 159 -27.53 12.87 1.86
C VAL A 159 -26.72 11.64 2.20
N ARG A 160 -27.29 10.74 2.99
CA ARG A 160 -26.70 9.44 3.34
C ARG A 160 -27.74 8.31 3.16
N PRO A 161 -27.65 7.55 2.06
CA PRO A 161 -28.47 6.34 1.89
C PRO A 161 -27.92 5.22 2.78
N LEU A 162 -28.81 4.50 3.48
CA LEU A 162 -28.37 3.42 4.39
C LEU A 162 -28.33 2.01 3.76
N ALA A 163 -29.14 1.75 2.72
CA ALA A 163 -29.32 0.37 2.22
C ALA A 163 -29.26 0.21 0.69
N ALA A 164 -29.52 1.26 -0.07
CA ALA A 164 -29.50 1.22 -1.53
C ALA A 164 -29.02 2.56 -2.10
N ASN A 165 -28.63 2.56 -3.36
CA ASN A 165 -28.20 3.78 -4.03
C ASN A 165 -29.34 4.80 -4.15
N VAL A 166 -28.99 6.09 -4.04
CA VAL A 166 -29.89 7.23 -4.23
C VAL A 166 -29.49 8.00 -5.47
N GLU A 167 -30.44 8.20 -6.36
CA GLU A 167 -30.29 9.10 -7.51
C GLU A 167 -30.69 10.51 -7.10
N VAL A 168 -29.86 11.48 -7.43
CA VAL A 168 -30.10 12.91 -7.19
C VAL A 168 -30.40 13.58 -8.53
N ARG A 169 -31.49 14.36 -8.57
CA ARG A 169 -31.99 15.04 -9.76
C ARG A 169 -32.32 16.51 -9.45
N ASP A 170 -32.16 17.37 -10.43
CA ASP A 170 -32.52 18.78 -10.35
C ASP A 170 -33.99 19.04 -10.77
N VAL A 171 -34.56 18.12 -11.54
CA VAL A 171 -35.95 18.18 -11.98
C VAL A 171 -36.60 16.80 -11.83
N SER A 172 -37.82 16.74 -11.37
CA SER A 172 -38.55 15.48 -11.26
C SER A 172 -38.71 14.82 -12.63
N GLY A 173 -38.47 13.51 -12.68
CA GLY A 173 -38.51 12.72 -13.91
C GLY A 173 -37.31 12.87 -14.84
N ALA A 174 -36.37 13.77 -14.58
CA ALA A 174 -35.16 13.95 -15.36
C ALA A 174 -34.14 12.81 -15.13
N ALA A 175 -33.12 12.76 -15.95
CA ALA A 175 -31.99 11.86 -15.74
C ALA A 175 -31.26 12.20 -14.41
N ALA A 176 -30.73 11.19 -13.73
CA ALA A 176 -29.95 11.40 -12.53
C ALA A 176 -28.69 12.22 -12.85
N LYS A 177 -28.43 13.26 -12.06
CA LYS A 177 -27.20 14.07 -12.11
C LYS A 177 -26.08 13.44 -11.30
N LEU A 178 -26.44 12.74 -10.25
CA LEU A 178 -25.54 12.06 -9.34
C LEU A 178 -26.21 10.81 -8.81
N THR A 179 -25.45 9.73 -8.66
CA THR A 179 -25.86 8.55 -7.91
C THR A 179 -24.98 8.43 -6.69
N ILE A 180 -25.59 8.40 -5.51
CA ILE A 180 -24.91 8.23 -4.23
C ILE A 180 -25.00 6.75 -3.86
N PRO A 181 -23.88 6.05 -3.73
CA PRO A 181 -23.88 4.66 -3.32
C PRO A 181 -24.44 4.46 -1.91
N ALA A 182 -24.99 3.29 -1.64
CA ALA A 182 -25.38 2.88 -0.29
C ALA A 182 -24.21 3.09 0.70
N ASP A 183 -24.52 3.41 1.94
CA ASP A 183 -23.57 3.67 3.03
C ASP A 183 -22.55 4.81 2.79
N SER A 184 -22.75 5.58 1.72
CA SER A 184 -21.94 6.75 1.42
C SER A 184 -22.62 8.01 1.90
N MET A 185 -21.85 9.05 2.24
CA MET A 185 -22.38 10.37 2.61
C MET A 185 -21.86 11.41 1.63
N VAL A 186 -22.74 12.18 1.05
CA VAL A 186 -22.43 13.26 0.10
C VAL A 186 -23.01 14.57 0.57
N MET A 187 -22.24 15.65 0.40
CA MET A 187 -22.68 17.02 0.64
C MET A 187 -22.94 17.70 -0.70
N LEU A 188 -24.17 18.19 -0.87
CA LEU A 188 -24.61 18.89 -2.08
C LEU A 188 -24.80 20.37 -1.74
N GLY A 189 -23.96 21.22 -2.25
CA GLY A 189 -24.10 22.63 -2.04
C GLY A 189 -22.82 23.44 -2.01
N PRO A 190 -22.83 24.74 -1.71
CA PRO A 190 -24.02 25.50 -1.19
C PRO A 190 -25.11 25.73 -2.23
N SER A 191 -26.34 25.66 -1.78
CA SER A 191 -27.53 25.83 -2.62
C SER A 191 -27.86 27.31 -2.89
N TYR A 192 -28.38 27.58 -4.06
CA TYR A 192 -28.96 28.88 -4.41
C TYR A 192 -30.46 29.01 -4.02
N GLY A 193 -30.98 28.09 -3.20
CA GLY A 193 -32.39 27.96 -2.89
C GLY A 193 -33.10 27.16 -3.98
N GLN A 194 -32.94 25.84 -3.95
CA GLN A 194 -33.46 24.95 -5.00
C GLN A 194 -34.13 23.72 -4.40
N THR A 195 -35.02 23.12 -5.17
CA THR A 195 -35.56 21.80 -4.86
C THR A 195 -34.68 20.74 -5.49
N VAL A 196 -34.28 19.78 -4.69
CA VAL A 196 -33.53 18.58 -5.14
C VAL A 196 -34.49 17.40 -5.09
N TYR A 197 -34.48 16.57 -6.09
CA TYR A 197 -35.31 15.37 -6.13
C TYR A 197 -34.42 14.13 -5.87
N LEU A 198 -34.81 13.35 -4.85
CA LEU A 198 -34.18 12.12 -4.47
C LEU A 198 -35.03 10.93 -4.88
N ARG A 199 -34.41 9.92 -5.51
CA ARG A 199 -35.10 8.69 -5.89
C ARG A 199 -34.23 7.50 -5.47
N ALA A 200 -34.85 6.53 -4.79
CA ALA A 200 -34.26 5.26 -4.45
C ALA A 200 -35.31 4.15 -4.51
N THR A 201 -34.91 2.92 -4.38
CA THR A 201 -35.81 1.77 -4.23
C THR A 201 -36.76 2.00 -3.05
N ALA A 202 -38.02 1.69 -3.22
CA ALA A 202 -39.00 1.83 -2.16
C ALA A 202 -38.58 1.11 -0.87
N GLY A 203 -38.73 1.76 0.26
CA GLY A 203 -38.30 1.27 1.58
C GLY A 203 -36.88 1.63 1.96
N THR A 204 -36.07 2.19 1.05
CA THR A 204 -34.72 2.69 1.39
C THR A 204 -34.81 3.86 2.34
N VAL A 205 -34.09 3.79 3.46
CA VAL A 205 -33.96 4.90 4.40
C VAL A 205 -32.81 5.80 3.97
N ILE A 206 -33.08 7.09 3.89
CA ILE A 206 -32.13 8.13 3.51
C ILE A 206 -32.06 9.12 4.67
N GLU A 207 -30.89 9.31 5.25
CA GLU A 207 -30.66 10.35 6.25
C GLU A 207 -30.33 11.66 5.55
N LEU A 208 -31.04 12.72 5.93
CA LEU A 208 -30.90 14.06 5.38
C LEU A 208 -30.52 15.06 6.47
N GLY A 209 -29.57 15.91 6.18
CA GLY A 209 -29.12 17.00 7.05
C GLY A 209 -28.98 18.31 6.26
N LEU A 210 -29.16 19.41 6.93
CA LEU A 210 -28.91 20.76 6.40
C LEU A 210 -27.89 21.47 7.28
N THR A 211 -26.89 22.13 6.66
CA THR A 211 -25.88 22.92 7.36
C THR A 211 -25.80 24.33 6.82
#